data_e9e4a198d086015d067654e151197114
#
_entry.id   e9e4a198d086015d067654e151197114
#
_cell.length_a   1.000
_cell.length_b   1.000
_cell.length_c   1.000
_cell.angle_alpha   90.00
_cell.angle_beta   90.00
_cell.angle_gamma   90.00
#
_symmetry.space_group_name_H-M   'P 1'
#
loop_
_entity.id
_entity.type
_entity.pdbx_description
1 polymer ?
#
loop_
_entity_poly.entity_id
_entity_poly.type
_entity_poly.pdbx_seq_one_letter_code
_entity_poly.pdbx_strand_id
1 'polypeptide(L)'
;MRVAIAGAGLAGLSCAKYLADAGHTPVVVEARDVLGGKVAAWKDEDGDWYETGLHIFFGAYPNMLQIFKELNIEDRLQWKSHSMIFNQQEEPGTYSRFDFPDLPAPVNGVAAILGNNDMLSWPEKISFGLGLVPAMLRGQGYVEECDKYSWTEWLRVHNIPERVNDEVFLAMSKALNFIDPDEISATVVLTALNRFLQEKNGSKMAFLDGAPPERLCQPMVEHIESLGGEVHLDCPLREIKLNDDGSVAAFHIGGIKGKESFDLT
;
A
#
# COMPACT_ATOMS: atom_id res chain seq x y z
N MET A 1 13.71 23.11 12.27
CA MET A 1 14.77 22.84 11.27
C MET A 1 14.13 22.85 9.90
N ARG A 2 14.83 23.31 8.86
CA ARG A 2 14.41 23.13 7.47
C ARG A 2 14.87 21.75 7.00
N VAL A 3 13.98 20.99 6.34
CA VAL A 3 14.25 19.60 5.93
C VAL A 3 13.86 19.42 4.47
N ALA A 4 14.83 19.11 3.60
CA ALA A 4 14.60 18.84 2.20
C ALA A 4 14.11 17.40 2.01
N ILE A 5 13.06 17.21 1.21
CA ILE A 5 12.45 15.90 0.90
C ILE A 5 12.32 15.76 -0.62
N ALA A 6 12.91 14.73 -1.19
CA ALA A 6 12.80 14.43 -2.62
C ALA A 6 11.66 13.43 -2.89
N GLY A 7 10.67 13.89 -3.64
CA GLY A 7 9.50 13.14 -4.07
C GLY A 7 8.22 13.46 -3.30
N ALA A 8 7.17 13.87 -4.03
CA ALA A 8 5.83 14.11 -3.51
C ALA A 8 4.88 12.90 -3.69
N GLY A 9 5.43 11.69 -3.54
CA GLY A 9 4.64 10.47 -3.34
C GLY A 9 4.10 10.41 -1.91
N LEU A 10 3.24 9.42 -1.61
CA LEU A 10 2.64 9.29 -0.28
C LEU A 10 3.67 9.23 0.85
N ALA A 11 4.82 8.58 0.64
CA ALA A 11 5.88 8.51 1.64
C ALA A 11 6.49 9.89 1.95
N GLY A 12 6.83 10.66 0.89
CA GLY A 12 7.40 12.00 1.05
C GLY A 12 6.41 12.99 1.66
N LEU A 13 5.17 12.97 1.20
CA LEU A 13 4.09 13.81 1.76
C LEU A 13 3.78 13.45 3.22
N SER A 14 3.75 12.16 3.58
CA SER A 14 3.56 11.74 4.96
C SER A 14 4.72 12.18 5.85
N CYS A 15 5.97 12.03 5.38
CA CYS A 15 7.14 12.51 6.07
C CYS A 15 7.07 14.03 6.31
N ALA A 16 6.75 14.80 5.27
CA ALA A 16 6.61 16.25 5.35
C ALA A 16 5.51 16.66 6.33
N LYS A 17 4.33 15.99 6.26
CA LYS A 17 3.23 16.26 7.19
C LYS A 17 3.66 16.09 8.64
N TYR A 18 4.27 14.96 8.99
CA TYR A 18 4.68 14.72 10.38
C TYR A 18 5.84 15.58 10.84
N LEU A 19 6.75 16.00 9.93
CA LEU A 19 7.77 16.98 10.25
C LEU A 19 7.18 18.37 10.50
N ALA A 20 6.20 18.80 9.72
CA ALA A 20 5.48 20.05 9.92
C ALA A 20 4.73 20.04 11.26
N ASP A 21 4.02 18.96 11.59
CA ASP A 21 3.36 18.78 12.89
C ASP A 21 4.34 18.85 14.08
N ALA A 22 5.57 18.39 13.87
CA ALA A 22 6.64 18.47 14.86
C ALA A 22 7.33 19.85 14.92
N GLY A 23 6.86 20.85 14.17
CA GLY A 23 7.41 22.23 14.18
C GLY A 23 8.67 22.39 13.32
N HIS A 24 8.91 21.50 12.37
CA HIS A 24 9.95 21.65 11.37
C HIS A 24 9.39 22.30 10.10
N THR A 25 10.26 22.75 9.20
CA THR A 25 9.89 23.36 7.92
C THR A 25 10.30 22.43 6.79
N PRO A 26 9.44 21.47 6.38
CA PRO A 26 9.72 20.60 5.26
C PRO A 26 9.66 21.37 3.94
N VAL A 27 10.57 21.02 3.02
CA VAL A 27 10.56 21.49 1.63
C VAL A 27 10.58 20.28 0.73
N VAL A 28 9.44 19.99 0.13
CA VAL A 28 9.26 18.84 -0.76
C VAL A 28 9.50 19.27 -2.20
N VAL A 29 10.31 18.52 -2.94
CA VAL A 29 10.55 18.71 -4.37
C VAL A 29 10.12 17.47 -5.14
N GLU A 30 9.36 17.66 -6.22
CA GLU A 30 8.86 16.59 -7.07
C GLU A 30 9.25 16.87 -8.53
N ALA A 31 9.71 15.82 -9.19
CA ALA A 31 10.18 15.91 -10.58
C ALA A 31 9.06 16.15 -11.59
N ARG A 32 7.86 15.63 -11.30
CA ARG A 32 6.69 15.72 -12.17
C ARG A 32 5.78 16.89 -11.77
N ASP A 33 4.82 17.18 -12.62
CA ASP A 33 3.77 18.16 -12.41
C ASP A 33 2.55 17.62 -11.65
N VAL A 34 2.67 16.41 -11.10
CA VAL A 34 1.59 15.69 -10.42
C VAL A 34 2.05 15.13 -9.08
N LEU A 35 1.18 15.24 -8.07
CA LEU A 35 1.35 14.64 -6.75
C LEU A 35 1.03 13.14 -6.76
N GLY A 36 1.52 12.42 -5.74
CA GLY A 36 1.07 11.07 -5.42
C GLY A 36 2.05 9.95 -5.77
N GLY A 37 3.03 10.19 -6.66
CA GLY A 37 3.99 9.14 -7.03
C GLY A 37 3.32 7.94 -7.71
N LYS A 38 3.22 6.80 -7.02
CA LYS A 38 2.55 5.59 -7.54
C LYS A 38 1.02 5.70 -7.56
N VAL A 39 0.43 6.60 -6.77
CA VAL A 39 -1.00 6.89 -6.79
C VAL A 39 -1.33 8.14 -7.62
N ALA A 40 -0.41 8.57 -8.47
CA ALA A 40 -0.63 9.69 -9.36
C ALA A 40 -1.75 9.39 -10.37
N ALA A 41 -2.48 10.45 -10.74
CA ALA A 41 -3.50 10.43 -11.76
C ALA A 41 -3.40 11.71 -12.59
N TRP A 42 -3.86 11.65 -13.83
CA TRP A 42 -3.84 12.77 -14.76
C TRP A 42 -5.23 13.00 -15.36
N LYS A 43 -5.44 14.18 -15.88
CA LYS A 43 -6.63 14.46 -16.68
C LYS A 43 -6.32 14.24 -18.16
N ASP A 44 -7.26 13.66 -18.88
CA ASP A 44 -7.24 13.60 -20.34
C ASP A 44 -7.73 14.91 -20.96
N GLU A 45 -7.87 14.94 -22.29
CA GLU A 45 -8.30 16.12 -23.05
C GLU A 45 -9.76 16.52 -22.74
N ASP A 46 -10.59 15.56 -22.33
CA ASP A 46 -11.99 15.77 -21.95
C ASP A 46 -12.13 16.19 -20.49
N GLY A 47 -11.04 16.15 -19.71
CA GLY A 47 -10.98 16.52 -18.30
C GLY A 47 -11.28 15.36 -17.33
N ASP A 48 -11.41 14.15 -17.85
CA ASP A 48 -11.62 12.95 -17.04
C ASP A 48 -10.30 12.47 -16.42
N TRP A 49 -10.39 11.98 -15.20
CA TRP A 49 -9.25 11.43 -14.49
C TRP A 49 -8.93 10.01 -14.94
N TYR A 50 -7.67 9.73 -15.22
CA TYR A 50 -7.15 8.37 -15.38
C TYR A 50 -5.99 8.10 -14.44
N GLU A 51 -5.94 6.89 -13.91
CA GLU A 51 -4.94 6.40 -12.96
C GLU A 51 -4.09 5.31 -13.60
N THR A 52 -2.87 5.11 -13.08
CA THR A 52 -1.99 4.02 -13.56
C THR A 52 -2.45 2.64 -13.15
N GLY A 53 -3.41 2.55 -12.24
CA GLY A 53 -4.01 1.32 -11.74
C GLY A 53 -5.08 1.63 -10.71
N LEU A 54 -5.84 0.62 -10.34
CA LEU A 54 -6.87 0.74 -9.32
C LEU A 54 -6.24 0.89 -7.93
N HIS A 55 -6.52 2.00 -7.25
CA HIS A 55 -6.05 2.25 -5.89
C HIS A 55 -7.13 1.88 -4.88
N ILE A 56 -6.83 0.86 -4.08
CA ILE A 56 -7.73 0.32 -3.05
C ILE A 56 -7.16 0.64 -1.68
N PHE A 57 -8.04 1.04 -0.76
CA PHE A 57 -7.72 1.21 0.65
C PHE A 57 -8.35 0.09 1.46
N PHE A 58 -7.57 -0.50 2.35
CA PHE A 58 -8.06 -1.55 3.24
C PHE A 58 -8.08 -1.07 4.70
N GLY A 59 -9.00 -1.60 5.48
CA GLY A 59 -8.99 -1.42 6.93
C GLY A 59 -7.70 -1.91 7.60
N ALA A 60 -6.93 -2.75 6.90
CA ALA A 60 -5.60 -3.23 7.28
C ALA A 60 -4.48 -2.17 7.15
N TYR A 61 -4.78 -0.94 6.74
CA TYR A 61 -3.80 0.15 6.57
C TYR A 61 -3.91 1.21 7.68
N PRO A 62 -3.63 0.88 8.95
CA PRO A 62 -3.90 1.76 10.09
C PRO A 62 -3.21 3.13 9.96
N ASN A 63 -1.95 3.15 9.49
CA ASN A 63 -1.20 4.40 9.33
C ASN A 63 -1.82 5.32 8.27
N MET A 64 -2.30 4.76 7.16
CA MET A 64 -2.96 5.54 6.12
C MET A 64 -4.31 6.07 6.63
N LEU A 65 -5.11 5.22 7.28
CA LEU A 65 -6.38 5.63 7.86
C LEU A 65 -6.21 6.69 8.96
N GLN A 66 -5.10 6.65 9.70
CA GLN A 66 -4.75 7.69 10.65
C GLN A 66 -4.50 9.04 9.95
N ILE A 67 -3.82 9.07 8.81
CA ILE A 67 -3.63 10.29 7.99
C ILE A 67 -4.97 10.85 7.53
N PHE A 68 -5.88 10.01 7.02
CA PHE A 68 -7.23 10.44 6.65
C PHE A 68 -7.96 11.12 7.81
N LYS A 69 -7.86 10.52 9.01
CA LYS A 69 -8.46 11.07 10.23
C LYS A 69 -7.83 12.39 10.65
N GLU A 70 -6.51 12.49 10.67
CA GLU A 70 -5.77 13.70 11.07
C GLU A 70 -6.05 14.88 10.14
N LEU A 71 -6.29 14.59 8.86
CA LEU A 71 -6.65 15.60 7.86
C LEU A 71 -8.17 15.86 7.78
N ASN A 72 -8.99 15.15 8.57
CA ASN A 72 -10.46 15.23 8.53
C ASN A 72 -11.06 14.96 7.13
N ILE A 73 -10.53 13.93 6.45
CA ILE A 73 -10.97 13.52 5.10
C ILE A 73 -11.43 12.05 5.06
N GLU A 74 -11.81 11.46 6.19
CA GLU A 74 -12.26 10.06 6.28
C GLU A 74 -13.54 9.81 5.47
N ASP A 75 -14.37 10.83 5.31
CA ASP A 75 -15.63 10.81 4.53
C ASP A 75 -15.37 10.60 3.02
N ARG A 76 -14.16 10.81 2.55
CA ARG A 76 -13.75 10.54 1.16
C ARG A 76 -13.55 9.06 0.87
N LEU A 77 -13.50 8.20 1.88
CA LEU A 77 -13.39 6.77 1.73
C LEU A 77 -14.77 6.12 1.57
N GLN A 78 -15.04 5.60 0.39
CA GLN A 78 -16.26 4.88 0.07
C GLN A 78 -16.09 3.38 0.37
N TRP A 79 -16.49 2.95 1.56
CA TRP A 79 -16.42 1.56 1.97
C TRP A 79 -17.42 0.71 1.18
N LYS A 80 -16.96 -0.44 0.68
CA LYS A 80 -17.75 -1.35 -0.16
C LYS A 80 -17.67 -2.78 0.34
N SER A 81 -18.77 -3.50 0.19
CA SER A 81 -18.72 -4.97 0.19
C SER A 81 -18.01 -5.45 -1.08
N HIS A 82 -17.19 -6.48 -0.96
CA HIS A 82 -16.42 -6.98 -2.09
C HIS A 82 -16.37 -8.50 -2.14
N SER A 83 -16.08 -9.01 -3.31
CA SER A 83 -15.76 -10.42 -3.55
C SER A 83 -14.44 -10.49 -4.29
N MET A 84 -13.59 -11.43 -3.93
CA MET A 84 -12.46 -11.82 -4.75
C MET A 84 -12.90 -12.90 -5.72
N ILE A 85 -12.68 -12.68 -7.01
CA ILE A 85 -13.07 -13.60 -8.08
C ILE A 85 -11.82 -14.13 -8.75
N PHE A 86 -11.70 -15.43 -8.84
CA PHE A 86 -10.61 -16.15 -9.49
C PHE A 86 -11.14 -16.88 -10.72
N ASN A 87 -10.55 -16.62 -11.87
CA ASN A 87 -10.87 -17.30 -13.10
C ASN A 87 -10.12 -18.64 -13.16
N GLN A 88 -10.79 -19.73 -13.45
CA GLN A 88 -10.14 -21.04 -13.55
C GLN A 88 -9.57 -21.21 -14.96
N GLN A 89 -8.25 -21.36 -15.07
CA GLN A 89 -7.57 -21.42 -16.37
C GLN A 89 -7.89 -22.70 -17.14
N GLU A 90 -8.08 -23.82 -16.42
CA GLU A 90 -8.37 -25.13 -17.02
C GLU A 90 -9.81 -25.27 -17.53
N GLU A 91 -10.72 -24.43 -17.02
CA GLU A 91 -12.14 -24.43 -17.38
C GLU A 91 -12.60 -23.02 -17.76
N PRO A 92 -12.36 -22.57 -19.01
CA PRO A 92 -12.74 -21.23 -19.45
C PRO A 92 -14.22 -20.93 -19.24
N GLY A 93 -14.51 -19.82 -18.54
CA GLY A 93 -15.87 -19.42 -18.17
C GLY A 93 -16.32 -19.89 -16.80
N THR A 94 -15.52 -20.72 -16.12
CA THR A 94 -15.72 -21.10 -14.74
C THR A 94 -14.91 -20.15 -13.84
N TYR A 95 -15.50 -19.69 -12.75
CA TYR A 95 -14.85 -18.85 -11.77
C TYR A 95 -15.20 -19.29 -10.37
N SER A 96 -14.29 -19.06 -9.45
CA SER A 96 -14.48 -19.23 -8.02
C SER A 96 -14.46 -17.89 -7.31
N ARG A 97 -15.13 -17.76 -6.18
CA ARG A 97 -15.22 -16.49 -5.46
C ARG A 97 -15.14 -16.65 -3.95
N PHE A 98 -14.51 -15.68 -3.31
CA PHE A 98 -14.58 -15.48 -1.88
C PHE A 98 -15.44 -14.24 -1.60
N ASP A 99 -16.57 -14.44 -0.97
CA ASP A 99 -17.47 -13.37 -0.55
C ASP A 99 -17.16 -12.97 0.90
N PHE A 100 -16.80 -11.71 1.10
CA PHE A 100 -16.53 -11.18 2.42
C PHE A 100 -17.81 -10.54 2.96
N PRO A 101 -18.52 -11.20 3.89
CA PRO A 101 -19.72 -10.62 4.50
C PRO A 101 -19.38 -9.39 5.34
N ASP A 102 -20.35 -8.51 5.57
CA ASP A 102 -20.17 -7.32 6.41
C ASP A 102 -20.17 -7.68 7.91
N LEU A 103 -19.16 -8.45 8.28
CA LEU A 103 -18.88 -8.86 9.65
C LEU A 103 -17.48 -8.35 10.05
N PRO A 104 -17.22 -8.16 11.35
CA PRO A 104 -15.88 -7.78 11.80
C PRO A 104 -14.86 -8.90 11.54
N ALA A 105 -13.61 -8.51 11.28
CA ALA A 105 -12.50 -9.47 11.25
C ALA A 105 -12.32 -10.11 12.66
N PRO A 106 -11.90 -11.37 12.75
CA PRO A 106 -11.55 -12.30 11.66
C PRO A 106 -12.76 -13.05 11.05
N VAL A 107 -13.96 -12.83 11.59
CA VAL A 107 -15.16 -13.64 11.26
C VAL A 107 -15.49 -13.57 9.78
N ASN A 108 -15.40 -12.38 9.17
CA ASN A 108 -15.67 -12.22 7.74
C ASN A 108 -14.66 -12.96 6.84
N GLY A 109 -13.37 -12.92 7.17
CA GLY A 109 -12.33 -13.65 6.44
C GLY A 109 -12.49 -15.16 6.57
N VAL A 110 -12.76 -15.64 7.78
CA VAL A 110 -13.05 -17.05 8.03
C VAL A 110 -14.31 -17.48 7.27
N ALA A 111 -15.37 -16.68 7.30
CA ALA A 111 -16.60 -16.98 6.56
C ALA A 111 -16.37 -17.04 5.05
N ALA A 112 -15.57 -16.15 4.48
CA ALA A 112 -15.20 -16.15 3.07
C ALA A 112 -14.44 -17.44 2.68
N ILE A 113 -13.46 -17.85 3.50
CA ILE A 113 -12.67 -19.07 3.26
C ILE A 113 -13.57 -20.32 3.37
N LEU A 114 -14.39 -20.40 4.41
CA LEU A 114 -15.26 -21.54 4.64
C LEU A 114 -16.38 -21.64 3.59
N GLY A 115 -16.87 -20.49 3.12
CA GLY A 115 -17.90 -20.42 2.08
C GLY A 115 -17.43 -20.78 0.67
N ASN A 116 -16.13 -20.66 0.39
CA ASN A 116 -15.57 -21.08 -0.89
C ASN A 116 -15.37 -22.60 -0.87
N ASN A 117 -16.04 -23.31 -1.78
CA ASN A 117 -15.91 -24.77 -1.90
C ASN A 117 -15.36 -25.21 -3.27
N ASP A 118 -15.00 -24.26 -4.12
CA ASP A 118 -14.62 -24.51 -5.51
C ASP A 118 -13.09 -24.62 -5.66
N MET A 119 -12.32 -23.86 -4.88
CA MET A 119 -10.86 -23.81 -5.01
C MET A 119 -10.14 -24.77 -4.06
N LEU A 120 -10.47 -24.75 -2.79
CA LEU A 120 -9.77 -25.52 -1.76
C LEU A 120 -10.68 -26.57 -1.12
N SER A 121 -10.16 -27.78 -1.01
CA SER A 121 -10.77 -28.86 -0.23
C SER A 121 -10.68 -28.58 1.29
N TRP A 122 -11.53 -29.24 2.07
CA TRP A 122 -11.49 -29.10 3.54
C TRP A 122 -10.12 -29.44 4.18
N PRO A 123 -9.42 -30.52 3.77
CA PRO A 123 -8.07 -30.79 4.26
C PRO A 123 -7.08 -29.65 3.99
N GLU A 124 -7.15 -29.02 2.81
CA GLU A 124 -6.29 -27.89 2.44
C GLU A 124 -6.60 -26.65 3.28
N LYS A 125 -7.88 -26.33 3.49
CA LYS A 125 -8.30 -25.22 4.36
C LYS A 125 -7.82 -25.42 5.81
N ILE A 126 -7.94 -26.64 6.34
CA ILE A 126 -7.48 -26.96 7.69
C ILE A 126 -5.97 -26.88 7.77
N SER A 127 -5.25 -27.46 6.83
CA SER A 127 -3.78 -27.41 6.78
C SER A 127 -3.27 -25.97 6.74
N PHE A 128 -3.84 -25.14 5.88
CA PHE A 128 -3.48 -23.73 5.79
C PHE A 128 -3.80 -22.96 7.08
N GLY A 129 -5.01 -23.17 7.63
CA GLY A 129 -5.41 -22.55 8.90
C GLY A 129 -4.47 -22.92 10.06
N LEU A 130 -4.08 -24.18 10.19
CA LEU A 130 -3.13 -24.64 11.20
C LEU A 130 -1.73 -24.03 10.99
N GLY A 131 -1.29 -23.90 9.73
CA GLY A 131 -0.03 -23.25 9.39
C GLY A 131 0.02 -21.77 9.81
N LEU A 132 -1.13 -21.07 9.77
CA LEU A 132 -1.21 -19.66 10.19
C LEU A 132 -1.22 -19.45 11.69
N VAL A 133 -1.55 -20.47 12.51
CA VAL A 133 -1.65 -20.34 13.96
C VAL A 133 -0.40 -19.73 14.60
N PRO A 134 0.85 -20.13 14.28
CA PRO A 134 2.03 -19.52 14.85
C PRO A 134 2.12 -18.00 14.56
N ALA A 135 1.81 -17.58 13.35
CA ALA A 135 1.82 -16.16 12.97
C ALA A 135 0.77 -15.35 13.73
N MET A 136 -0.42 -15.92 13.93
CA MET A 136 -1.49 -15.28 14.70
C MET A 136 -1.20 -15.19 16.20
N LEU A 137 -0.62 -16.21 16.80
CA LEU A 137 -0.37 -16.26 18.25
C LEU A 137 0.92 -15.55 18.66
N ARG A 138 1.99 -15.66 17.87
CA ARG A 138 3.29 -15.06 18.17
C ARG A 138 3.45 -13.66 17.58
N GLY A 139 2.52 -13.25 16.70
CA GLY A 139 2.45 -11.91 16.13
C GLY A 139 3.66 -11.54 15.27
N GLN A 140 3.99 -10.24 15.25
CA GLN A 140 4.96 -9.64 14.34
C GLN A 140 6.37 -10.24 14.48
N GLY A 141 6.80 -10.58 15.68
CA GLY A 141 8.13 -11.19 15.90
C GLY A 141 8.32 -12.51 15.15
N TYR A 142 7.29 -13.38 15.14
CA TYR A 142 7.34 -14.60 14.33
C TYR A 142 7.32 -14.31 12.83
N VAL A 143 6.51 -13.32 12.42
CA VAL A 143 6.41 -12.93 11.01
C VAL A 143 7.77 -12.46 10.50
N GLU A 144 8.50 -11.67 11.28
CA GLU A 144 9.87 -11.20 10.94
C GLU A 144 10.88 -12.34 10.87
N GLU A 145 10.79 -13.35 11.76
CA GLU A 145 11.60 -14.57 11.68
C GLU A 145 11.40 -15.36 10.36
N CYS A 146 10.26 -15.16 9.70
CA CYS A 146 9.92 -15.83 8.44
C CYS A 146 10.51 -15.16 7.21
N ASP A 147 11.18 -14.01 7.33
CA ASP A 147 11.79 -13.28 6.20
C ASP A 147 12.85 -14.08 5.43
N LYS A 148 13.42 -15.08 6.07
CA LYS A 148 14.39 -16.03 5.48
C LYS A 148 13.76 -17.03 4.49
N TYR A 149 12.45 -17.09 4.40
CA TYR A 149 11.71 -17.96 3.48
C TYR A 149 11.03 -17.14 2.40
N SER A 150 10.98 -17.65 1.17
CA SER A 150 9.95 -17.24 0.22
C SER A 150 8.57 -17.75 0.70
N TRP A 151 7.48 -17.21 0.11
CA TRP A 151 6.15 -17.71 0.46
C TRP A 151 5.98 -19.20 0.16
N THR A 152 6.43 -19.64 -1.01
CA THR A 152 6.40 -21.06 -1.40
C THR A 152 7.20 -21.95 -0.44
N GLU A 153 8.40 -21.51 -0.03
CA GLU A 153 9.20 -22.24 0.95
C GLU A 153 8.51 -22.31 2.32
N TRP A 154 7.89 -21.22 2.76
CA TRP A 154 7.16 -21.19 4.03
C TRP A 154 6.00 -22.18 4.03
N LEU A 155 5.21 -22.24 2.95
CA LEU A 155 4.14 -23.23 2.79
C LEU A 155 4.67 -24.65 2.90
N ARG A 156 5.78 -24.94 2.24
CA ARG A 156 6.44 -26.27 2.25
C ARG A 156 6.93 -26.65 3.64
N VAL A 157 7.59 -25.75 4.36
CA VAL A 157 8.08 -26.00 5.74
C VAL A 157 6.93 -26.28 6.72
N HIS A 158 5.75 -25.71 6.46
CA HIS A 158 4.55 -25.93 7.28
C HIS A 158 3.66 -27.08 6.76
N ASN A 159 4.13 -27.86 5.80
CA ASN A 159 3.40 -28.99 5.18
C ASN A 159 2.03 -28.57 4.63
N ILE A 160 1.93 -27.37 4.10
CA ILE A 160 0.72 -26.89 3.42
C ILE A 160 0.78 -27.38 1.98
N PRO A 161 -0.30 -27.99 1.46
CA PRO A 161 -0.33 -28.50 0.10
C PRO A 161 -0.02 -27.43 -0.95
N GLU A 162 0.77 -27.78 -1.96
CA GLU A 162 1.19 -26.88 -3.04
C GLU A 162 -0.01 -26.27 -3.77
N ARG A 163 -1.08 -27.02 -3.91
CA ARG A 163 -2.32 -26.55 -4.53
C ARG A 163 -2.91 -25.30 -3.85
N VAL A 164 -2.66 -25.07 -2.55
CA VAL A 164 -3.05 -23.84 -1.87
C VAL A 164 -2.31 -22.62 -2.44
N ASN A 165 -1.03 -22.82 -2.80
CA ASN A 165 -0.26 -21.78 -3.48
C ASN A 165 -0.80 -21.50 -4.89
N ASP A 166 -1.00 -22.55 -5.66
CA ASP A 166 -1.35 -22.46 -7.08
C ASP A 166 -2.74 -21.87 -7.29
N GLU A 167 -3.70 -22.29 -6.49
CA GLU A 167 -5.08 -21.83 -6.61
C GLU A 167 -5.31 -20.40 -6.05
N VAL A 168 -4.61 -20.02 -5.00
CA VAL A 168 -4.89 -18.77 -4.29
C VAL A 168 -3.74 -17.77 -4.38
N PHE A 169 -2.55 -18.15 -3.93
CA PHE A 169 -1.49 -17.18 -3.72
C PHE A 169 -0.74 -16.78 -4.98
N LEU A 170 -0.66 -17.62 -5.99
CA LEU A 170 -0.04 -17.29 -7.27
C LEU A 170 -0.74 -16.08 -7.92
N ALA A 171 -2.06 -16.11 -7.98
CA ALA A 171 -2.83 -15.00 -8.52
C ALA A 171 -2.81 -13.77 -7.62
N MET A 172 -2.94 -13.94 -6.30
CA MET A 172 -2.92 -12.83 -5.34
C MET A 172 -1.56 -12.14 -5.28
N SER A 173 -0.47 -12.88 -5.27
CA SER A 173 0.89 -12.33 -5.22
C SER A 173 1.19 -11.49 -6.46
N LYS A 174 0.84 -12.00 -7.64
CA LYS A 174 0.97 -11.26 -8.90
C LYS A 174 0.08 -10.02 -8.97
N ALA A 175 -1.16 -10.11 -8.51
CA ALA A 175 -2.10 -9.00 -8.56
C ALA A 175 -1.76 -7.87 -7.56
N LEU A 176 -1.28 -8.21 -6.36
CA LEU A 176 -1.04 -7.24 -5.29
C LEU A 176 0.41 -6.76 -5.22
N ASN A 177 1.38 -7.63 -5.51
CA ASN A 177 2.79 -7.35 -5.33
C ASN A 177 3.61 -7.39 -6.62
N PHE A 178 3.04 -7.88 -7.73
CA PHE A 178 3.71 -8.07 -9.03
C PHE A 178 4.93 -9.01 -8.96
N ILE A 179 4.95 -9.93 -8.00
CA ILE A 179 6.06 -10.86 -7.71
C ILE A 179 5.49 -12.27 -7.58
N ASP A 180 6.24 -13.26 -8.02
CA ASP A 180 5.87 -14.67 -7.87
C ASP A 180 6.01 -15.14 -6.40
N PRO A 181 5.22 -16.14 -5.95
CA PRO A 181 5.26 -16.66 -4.58
C PRO A 181 6.61 -17.26 -4.14
N ASP A 182 7.43 -17.69 -5.07
CA ASP A 182 8.79 -18.20 -4.82
C ASP A 182 9.83 -17.09 -4.66
N GLU A 183 9.51 -15.85 -5.04
CA GLU A 183 10.40 -14.70 -4.91
C GLU A 183 9.97 -13.76 -3.77
N ILE A 184 8.66 -13.70 -3.44
CA ILE A 184 8.18 -12.82 -2.37
C ILE A 184 8.49 -13.40 -1.00
N SER A 185 8.98 -12.57 -0.08
CA SER A 185 9.19 -12.98 1.31
C SER A 185 7.88 -13.39 2.00
N ALA A 186 7.94 -14.48 2.76
CA ALA A 186 6.83 -14.92 3.59
C ALA A 186 6.38 -13.86 4.60
N THR A 187 7.28 -13.00 5.07
CA THR A 187 6.98 -11.87 5.95
C THR A 187 5.95 -10.92 5.32
N VAL A 188 6.07 -10.62 4.04
CA VAL A 188 5.13 -9.72 3.34
C VAL A 188 3.72 -10.31 3.34
N VAL A 189 3.60 -11.58 2.95
CA VAL A 189 2.30 -12.27 2.86
C VAL A 189 1.69 -12.48 4.26
N LEU A 190 2.48 -12.94 5.22
CA LEU A 190 2.02 -13.15 6.60
C LEU A 190 1.61 -11.84 7.28
N THR A 191 2.32 -10.74 7.05
CA THR A 191 1.94 -9.42 7.56
C THR A 191 0.58 -9.01 7.01
N ALA A 192 0.36 -9.18 5.70
CA ALA A 192 -0.93 -8.89 5.09
C ALA A 192 -2.03 -9.76 5.69
N LEU A 193 -1.85 -11.08 5.74
CA LEU A 193 -2.84 -12.02 6.29
C LEU A 193 -3.15 -11.72 7.77
N ASN A 194 -2.14 -11.46 8.60
CA ASN A 194 -2.36 -11.11 10.00
C ASN A 194 -3.21 -9.84 10.14
N ARG A 195 -2.91 -8.80 9.37
CA ARG A 195 -3.69 -7.55 9.40
C ARG A 195 -5.12 -7.75 8.90
N PHE A 196 -5.29 -8.48 7.81
CA PHE A 196 -6.63 -8.82 7.30
C PHE A 196 -7.47 -9.61 8.29
N LEU A 197 -6.86 -10.53 9.05
CA LEU A 197 -7.56 -11.41 9.97
C LEU A 197 -7.71 -10.85 11.39
N GLN A 198 -6.82 -9.97 11.83
CA GLN A 198 -6.80 -9.51 13.23
C GLN A 198 -7.26 -8.06 13.41
N GLU A 199 -7.09 -7.19 12.42
CA GLU A 199 -7.58 -5.81 12.49
C GLU A 199 -9.10 -5.77 12.35
N LYS A 200 -9.78 -4.99 13.19
CA LYS A 200 -11.26 -4.93 13.30
C LYS A 200 -11.99 -4.79 11.96
N ASN A 201 -11.42 -4.04 11.04
CA ASN A 201 -11.96 -3.82 9.69
C ASN A 201 -10.95 -4.25 8.61
N GLY A 202 -9.99 -5.10 8.96
CA GLY A 202 -8.82 -5.40 8.14
C GLY A 202 -9.13 -5.78 6.71
N SER A 203 -10.14 -6.61 6.51
CA SER A 203 -10.58 -7.07 5.19
C SER A 203 -11.63 -6.17 4.53
N LYS A 204 -12.09 -5.08 5.17
CA LYS A 204 -12.95 -4.10 4.53
C LYS A 204 -12.17 -3.30 3.50
N MET A 205 -12.81 -3.02 2.37
CA MET A 205 -12.23 -2.34 1.24
C MET A 205 -12.95 -1.02 0.98
N ALA A 206 -12.17 0.01 0.63
CA ALA A 206 -12.71 1.30 0.23
C ALA A 206 -12.02 1.84 -1.02
N PHE A 207 -12.74 2.69 -1.75
CA PHE A 207 -12.21 3.51 -2.82
C PHE A 207 -12.28 4.97 -2.42
N LEU A 208 -11.40 5.80 -2.99
CA LEU A 208 -11.53 7.24 -2.89
C LEU A 208 -12.74 7.72 -3.71
N ASP A 209 -13.38 8.79 -3.27
CA ASP A 209 -14.48 9.45 -3.98
C ASP A 209 -13.99 10.38 -5.11
N GLY A 210 -12.84 10.12 -5.67
CA GLY A 210 -12.20 10.86 -6.75
C GLY A 210 -10.71 10.56 -6.83
N ALA A 211 -9.99 11.30 -7.67
CA ALA A 211 -8.58 11.03 -7.96
C ALA A 211 -7.66 11.27 -6.74
N PRO A 212 -6.68 10.37 -6.47
CA PRO A 212 -5.80 10.50 -5.33
C PRO A 212 -5.00 11.81 -5.24
N PRO A 213 -4.50 12.40 -6.34
CA PRO A 213 -3.81 13.70 -6.26
C PRO A 213 -4.68 14.79 -5.65
N GLU A 214 -5.97 14.85 -6.02
CA GLU A 214 -6.90 15.87 -5.57
C GLU A 214 -7.52 15.54 -4.20
N ARG A 215 -7.89 14.26 -4.00
CA ARG A 215 -8.69 13.87 -2.82
C ARG A 215 -7.86 13.46 -1.61
N LEU A 216 -6.58 13.09 -1.82
CA LEU A 216 -5.68 12.66 -0.76
C LEU A 216 -4.42 13.53 -0.68
N CYS A 217 -3.69 13.68 -1.81
CA CYS A 217 -2.38 14.34 -1.78
C CYS A 217 -2.50 15.85 -1.58
N GLN A 218 -3.45 16.51 -2.23
CA GLN A 218 -3.67 17.94 -2.10
C GLN A 218 -3.98 18.38 -0.66
N PRO A 219 -4.87 17.71 0.12
CA PRO A 219 -5.04 18.00 1.54
C PRO A 219 -3.78 17.85 2.38
N MET A 220 -2.89 16.91 2.04
CA MET A 220 -1.59 16.79 2.71
C MET A 220 -0.71 18.00 2.42
N VAL A 221 -0.68 18.46 1.17
CA VAL A 221 0.06 19.68 0.77
C VAL A 221 -0.48 20.91 1.50
N GLU A 222 -1.79 21.11 1.49
CA GLU A 222 -2.45 22.22 2.18
C GLU A 222 -2.12 22.24 3.69
N HIS A 223 -2.11 21.07 4.32
CA HIS A 223 -1.71 20.94 5.71
C HIS A 223 -0.24 21.33 5.93
N ILE A 224 0.68 20.81 5.11
CA ILE A 224 2.10 21.10 5.16
C ILE A 224 2.34 22.62 5.00
N GLU A 225 1.72 23.24 4.00
CA GLU A 225 1.87 24.66 3.69
C GLU A 225 1.25 25.56 4.78
N SER A 226 0.14 25.14 5.38
CA SER A 226 -0.49 25.85 6.50
C SER A 226 0.42 25.97 7.73
N LEU A 227 1.37 25.04 7.87
CA LEU A 227 2.38 25.03 8.94
C LEU A 227 3.74 25.60 8.51
N GLY A 228 3.82 26.23 7.32
CA GLY A 228 5.01 26.91 6.81
C GLY A 228 5.98 26.01 6.04
N GLY A 229 5.58 24.79 5.68
CA GLY A 229 6.31 23.98 4.72
C GLY A 229 6.08 24.40 3.27
N GLU A 230 6.81 23.79 2.35
CA GLU A 230 6.75 24.10 0.92
C GLU A 230 6.67 22.81 0.08
N VAL A 231 5.90 22.83 -1.01
CA VAL A 231 5.85 21.72 -1.99
C VAL A 231 6.02 22.26 -3.40
N HIS A 232 7.05 21.80 -4.09
CA HIS A 232 7.42 22.27 -5.43
C HIS A 232 7.33 21.15 -6.44
N LEU A 233 6.40 21.27 -7.39
CA LEU A 233 6.29 20.39 -8.57
C LEU A 233 7.20 20.91 -9.71
N ASP A 234 7.48 20.09 -10.72
CA ASP A 234 8.40 20.40 -11.82
C ASP A 234 9.82 20.79 -11.33
N CYS A 235 10.25 20.22 -10.20
CA CYS A 235 11.49 20.50 -9.51
C CYS A 235 12.27 19.22 -9.20
N PRO A 236 12.88 18.57 -10.22
CA PRO A 236 13.61 17.33 -10.03
C PRO A 236 14.90 17.54 -9.23
N LEU A 237 15.16 16.68 -8.25
CA LEU A 237 16.49 16.55 -7.65
C LEU A 237 17.47 16.08 -8.73
N ARG A 238 18.52 16.86 -8.99
CA ARG A 238 19.56 16.59 -10.00
C ARG A 238 20.83 16.05 -9.38
N GLU A 239 21.21 16.59 -8.23
CA GLU A 239 22.48 16.25 -7.58
C GLU A 239 22.34 16.40 -6.06
N ILE A 240 23.04 15.53 -5.33
CA ILE A 240 23.26 15.70 -3.89
C ILE A 240 24.72 16.16 -3.72
N LYS A 241 24.91 17.40 -3.32
CA LYS A 241 26.23 17.97 -3.03
C LYS A 241 26.68 17.53 -1.63
N LEU A 242 27.88 17.01 -1.54
CA LEU A 242 28.45 16.54 -0.27
C LEU A 242 29.56 17.48 0.19
N ASN A 243 29.72 17.58 1.50
CA ASN A 243 30.89 18.17 2.15
C ASN A 243 32.08 17.19 2.11
N ASP A 244 33.27 17.66 2.46
CA ASP A 244 34.50 16.85 2.51
C ASP A 244 34.41 15.68 3.51
N ASP A 245 33.58 15.79 4.53
CA ASP A 245 33.31 14.74 5.53
C ASP A 245 32.23 13.73 5.10
N GLY A 246 31.67 13.88 3.88
CA GLY A 246 30.61 13.03 3.34
C GLY A 246 29.20 13.38 3.80
N SER A 247 29.02 14.40 4.63
CA SER A 247 27.70 14.93 4.97
C SER A 247 27.06 15.67 3.79
N VAL A 248 25.73 15.76 3.77
CA VAL A 248 25.00 16.49 2.72
C VAL A 248 25.18 17.99 2.91
N ALA A 249 25.72 18.65 1.90
CA ALA A 249 25.85 20.11 1.86
C ALA A 249 24.60 20.78 1.28
N ALA A 250 24.07 20.25 0.17
CA ALA A 250 22.87 20.76 -0.49
C ALA A 250 22.27 19.74 -1.45
N PHE A 251 20.98 19.91 -1.73
CA PHE A 251 20.33 19.32 -2.88
C PHE A 251 20.28 20.33 -4.03
N HIS A 252 20.88 19.99 -5.16
CA HIS A 252 20.72 20.77 -6.38
C HIS A 252 19.43 20.39 -7.09
N ILE A 253 18.49 21.32 -7.16
CA ILE A 253 17.16 21.14 -7.74
C ILE A 253 17.15 21.77 -9.13
N GLY A 254 16.82 20.99 -10.14
CA GLY A 254 16.67 21.47 -11.50
C GLY A 254 15.26 22.05 -11.70
N GLY A 255 15.15 23.24 -12.24
CA GLY A 255 13.89 23.77 -12.73
C GLY A 255 13.57 23.20 -14.11
N ILE A 256 12.30 22.88 -14.38
CA ILE A 256 11.76 22.52 -15.68
C ILE A 256 10.53 23.38 -15.99
N LYS A 257 10.08 23.39 -17.26
CA LYS A 257 8.93 24.21 -17.69
C LYS A 257 9.04 25.70 -17.32
N GLY A 258 10.26 26.28 -17.46
CA GLY A 258 10.52 27.70 -17.21
C GLY A 258 10.83 28.07 -15.76
N LYS A 259 10.95 27.09 -14.86
CA LYS A 259 11.45 27.29 -13.49
C LYS A 259 12.98 27.36 -13.48
N GLU A 260 13.54 28.20 -12.60
CA GLU A 260 14.97 28.27 -12.38
C GLU A 260 15.46 27.13 -11.49
N SER A 261 16.75 26.74 -11.68
CA SER A 261 17.42 25.80 -10.79
C SER A 261 17.85 26.51 -9.49
N PHE A 262 17.81 25.80 -8.36
CA PHE A 262 18.20 26.33 -7.06
C PHE A 262 18.80 25.26 -6.16
N ASP A 263 19.52 25.66 -5.14
CA ASP A 263 20.07 24.77 -4.12
C ASP A 263 19.22 24.85 -2.83
N LEU A 264 18.90 23.68 -2.26
CA LEU A 264 18.33 23.54 -0.93
C LEU A 264 19.43 23.12 0.05
N THR A 265 19.71 23.97 1.02
CA THR A 265 20.70 23.76 2.10
C THR A 265 20.00 23.49 3.43
#